data_c8362432f54fa495c9e1237486dc000d
#
_entry.id   c8362432f54fa495c9e1237486dc000d
#
_cell.length_a   1.000
_cell.length_b   1.000
_cell.length_c   1.000
_cell.angle_alpha   90.00
_cell.angle_beta   90.00
_cell.angle_gamma   90.00
#
_symmetry.space_group_name_H-M   'P 1'
#
loop_
_entity.id
_entity.type
_entity.pdbx_description
1 polymer ?
#
loop_
_entity_poly.entity_id
_entity_poly.type
_entity_poly.pdbx_seq_one_letter_code
_entity_poly.pdbx_strand_id
1 'polypeptide(L)'
;PLVKRLGIKMLLIFNSAVMGLLLLVLLAFHEGDSFWLLGGFMFVFGLIHSIQLSTLAGLNFSGLPSDALGRATSVAAVVQRLSMAFGISLTAILLGYSSHGAQPVRESFITPTVVLAAIMAISIVSFLALRQGDGDDLLKKK
;
A
#
# COMPACT_ATOMS: atom_id res chain seq x y z
N PRO A 1 -10.77 -18.20 -5.83
CA PRO A 1 -11.50 -18.96 -4.80
C PRO A 1 -11.33 -18.38 -3.39
N LEU A 2 -10.16 -17.86 -3.01
CA LEU A 2 -9.90 -17.25 -1.69
C LEU A 2 -10.70 -15.96 -1.46
N VAL A 3 -10.78 -15.08 -2.45
CA VAL A 3 -11.52 -13.80 -2.39
C VAL A 3 -13.02 -14.03 -2.13
N LYS A 4 -13.59 -15.10 -2.69
CA LYS A 4 -15.00 -15.47 -2.48
C LYS A 4 -15.31 -15.92 -1.06
N ARG A 5 -14.32 -16.45 -0.32
CA ARG A 5 -14.52 -16.96 1.05
C ARG A 5 -14.24 -15.91 2.12
N LEU A 6 -13.30 -15.00 1.88
CA LEU A 6 -12.82 -14.04 2.88
C LEU A 6 -13.48 -12.66 2.76
N GLY A 7 -14.11 -12.35 1.62
CA GLY A 7 -14.61 -11.00 1.34
C GLY A 7 -13.51 -10.00 1.00
N ILE A 8 -13.85 -8.98 0.23
CA ILE A 8 -12.89 -7.96 -0.25
C ILE A 8 -12.29 -7.19 0.93
N LYS A 9 -13.10 -6.88 1.95
CA LYS A 9 -12.67 -6.18 3.16
C LYS A 9 -11.51 -6.90 3.86
N MET A 10 -11.65 -8.21 4.11
CA MET A 10 -10.63 -8.99 4.81
C MET A 10 -9.35 -9.11 4.00
N LEU A 11 -9.47 -9.22 2.67
CA LEU A 11 -8.32 -9.21 1.77
C LEU A 11 -7.54 -7.89 1.87
N LEU A 12 -8.22 -6.74 1.86
CA LEU A 12 -7.59 -5.43 1.98
C LEU A 12 -6.88 -5.25 3.32
N ILE A 13 -7.52 -5.63 4.42
CA ILE A 13 -6.94 -5.55 5.76
C ILE A 13 -5.70 -6.43 5.86
N PHE A 14 -5.82 -7.71 5.46
CA PHE A 14 -4.70 -8.66 5.49
C PHE A 14 -3.53 -8.17 4.65
N ASN A 15 -3.81 -7.73 3.41
CA ASN A 15 -2.78 -7.26 2.51
C ASN A 15 -2.08 -6.00 3.03
N SER A 16 -2.83 -5.05 3.61
CA SER A 16 -2.26 -3.85 4.25
C SER A 16 -1.40 -4.20 5.47
N ALA A 17 -1.82 -5.18 6.28
CA ALA A 17 -1.03 -5.64 7.41
C ALA A 17 0.29 -6.29 6.95
N VAL A 18 0.24 -7.12 5.91
CA VAL A 18 1.43 -7.74 5.31
C VAL A 18 2.37 -6.66 4.74
N MET A 19 1.83 -5.66 4.03
CA MET A 19 2.63 -4.55 3.50
C MET A 19 3.31 -3.75 4.61
N GLY A 20 2.59 -3.44 5.69
CA GLY A 20 3.17 -2.75 6.86
C GLY A 20 4.28 -3.58 7.51
N LEU A 21 4.09 -4.90 7.65
CA LEU A 21 5.11 -5.80 8.16
C LEU A 21 6.34 -5.84 7.24
N LEU A 22 6.15 -5.92 5.93
CA LEU A 22 7.25 -5.89 4.97
C LEU A 22 8.06 -4.59 5.05
N LEU A 23 7.41 -3.44 5.27
CA LEU A 23 8.12 -2.18 5.50
C LEU A 23 9.03 -2.26 6.73
N LEU A 24 8.56 -2.88 7.82
CA LEU A 24 9.39 -3.07 9.02
C LEU A 24 10.52 -4.07 8.78
N VAL A 25 10.28 -5.13 8.00
CA VAL A 25 11.33 -6.10 7.60
C VAL A 25 12.43 -5.41 6.80
N LEU A 26 12.13 -4.35 6.05
CA LEU A 26 13.14 -3.57 5.33
C LEU A 26 14.21 -3.00 6.27
N LEU A 27 13.87 -2.69 7.54
CA LEU A 27 14.84 -2.22 8.53
C LEU A 27 15.80 -3.30 9.02
N ALA A 28 15.50 -4.57 8.77
CA ALA A 28 16.38 -5.69 9.11
C ALA A 28 17.54 -5.88 8.13
N PHE A 29 17.44 -5.28 6.94
CA PHE A 29 18.52 -5.35 5.95
C PHE A 29 19.74 -4.53 6.38
N HIS A 30 20.93 -5.06 6.10
CA HIS A 30 22.21 -4.47 6.48
C HIS A 30 23.07 -4.18 5.24
N GLU A 31 24.01 -3.27 5.42
CA GLU A 31 25.05 -3.03 4.44
C GLU A 31 25.89 -4.31 4.28
N GLY A 32 25.86 -4.91 3.08
CA GLY A 32 26.52 -6.19 2.81
C GLY A 32 25.57 -7.36 2.54
N ASP A 33 24.26 -7.17 2.73
CA ASP A 33 23.29 -8.18 2.31
C ASP A 33 23.34 -8.43 0.80
N SER A 34 23.07 -9.66 0.40
CA SER A 34 23.10 -10.04 -1.00
C SER A 34 22.11 -9.24 -1.82
N PHE A 35 22.57 -8.66 -2.95
CA PHE A 35 21.71 -7.98 -3.92
C PHE A 35 20.50 -8.85 -4.35
N TRP A 36 20.69 -10.15 -4.47
CA TRP A 36 19.62 -11.09 -4.82
C TRP A 36 18.56 -11.21 -3.73
N LEU A 37 18.97 -11.12 -2.46
CA LEU A 37 18.03 -11.12 -1.33
C LEU A 37 17.15 -9.87 -1.35
N LEU A 38 17.77 -8.70 -1.54
CA LEU A 38 17.03 -7.44 -1.66
C LEU A 38 16.14 -7.43 -2.90
N GLY A 39 16.63 -7.92 -4.04
CA GLY A 39 15.84 -8.03 -5.27
C GLY A 39 14.63 -8.95 -5.11
N GLY A 40 14.80 -10.11 -4.49
CA GLY A 40 13.71 -11.04 -4.16
C GLY A 40 12.68 -10.41 -3.22
N PHE A 41 13.13 -9.70 -2.18
CA PHE A 41 12.27 -8.96 -1.27
C PHE A 41 11.44 -7.90 -2.01
N MET A 42 12.07 -7.07 -2.83
CA MET A 42 11.40 -6.05 -3.64
C MET A 42 10.40 -6.64 -4.63
N PHE A 43 10.71 -7.79 -5.21
CA PHE A 43 9.80 -8.51 -6.10
C PHE A 43 8.52 -8.95 -5.36
N VAL A 44 8.67 -9.57 -4.20
CA VAL A 44 7.52 -10.00 -3.36
C VAL A 44 6.71 -8.79 -2.91
N PHE A 45 7.38 -7.72 -2.47
CA PHE A 45 6.73 -6.46 -2.10
C PHE A 45 5.90 -5.89 -3.25
N GLY A 46 6.45 -5.85 -4.47
CA GLY A 46 5.77 -5.39 -5.68
C GLY A 46 4.55 -6.24 -6.04
N LEU A 47 4.62 -7.57 -5.92
CA LEU A 47 3.48 -8.46 -6.15
C LEU A 47 2.33 -8.18 -5.18
N ILE A 48 2.62 -8.06 -3.89
CA ILE A 48 1.62 -7.79 -2.86
C ILE A 48 1.00 -6.40 -3.08
N HIS A 49 1.83 -5.40 -3.42
CA HIS A 49 1.38 -4.06 -3.76
C HIS A 49 0.44 -4.04 -4.99
N SER A 50 0.77 -4.82 -6.02
CA SER A 50 -0.07 -4.95 -7.23
C SER A 50 -1.45 -5.54 -6.90
N ILE A 51 -1.51 -6.54 -6.03
CA ILE A 51 -2.78 -7.11 -5.55
C ILE A 51 -3.61 -6.05 -4.83
N GLN A 52 -2.99 -5.24 -3.98
CA GLN A 52 -3.65 -4.15 -3.26
C GLN A 52 -4.29 -3.15 -4.23
N LEU A 53 -3.51 -2.65 -5.20
CA LEU A 53 -3.99 -1.68 -6.18
C LEU A 53 -5.14 -2.24 -7.04
N SER A 54 -5.01 -3.49 -7.49
CA SER A 54 -6.05 -4.15 -8.30
C SER A 54 -7.35 -4.33 -7.52
N THR A 55 -7.25 -4.69 -6.23
CA THR A 55 -8.42 -4.87 -5.36
C THR A 55 -9.11 -3.55 -5.08
N LEU A 56 -8.34 -2.49 -4.78
CA LEU A 56 -8.87 -1.14 -4.58
C LEU A 56 -9.52 -0.58 -5.83
N ALA A 57 -8.91 -0.76 -7.00
CA ALA A 57 -9.49 -0.35 -8.27
C ALA A 57 -10.83 -1.05 -8.52
N GLY A 58 -10.90 -2.37 -8.30
CA GLY A 58 -12.14 -3.13 -8.38
C GLY A 58 -13.23 -2.58 -7.47
N LEU A 59 -12.89 -2.28 -6.21
CA LEU A 59 -13.83 -1.76 -5.22
C LEU A 59 -14.32 -0.34 -5.60
N ASN A 60 -13.41 0.54 -6.01
CA ASN A 60 -13.73 1.93 -6.37
C ASN A 60 -14.69 2.04 -7.55
N PHE A 61 -14.68 1.07 -8.45
CA PHE A 61 -15.50 1.09 -9.66
C PHE A 61 -16.71 0.14 -9.58
N SER A 62 -16.87 -0.57 -8.46
CA SER A 62 -18.03 -1.44 -8.26
C SER A 62 -19.30 -0.61 -8.14
N GLY A 63 -20.34 -1.04 -8.87
CA GLY A 63 -21.65 -0.39 -8.82
C GLY A 63 -21.78 0.89 -9.63
N LEU A 64 -20.73 1.36 -10.32
CA LEU A 64 -20.83 2.53 -11.18
C LEU A 64 -21.46 2.16 -12.54
N PRO A 65 -22.37 2.99 -13.06
CA PRO A 65 -22.90 2.84 -14.42
C PRO A 65 -21.78 3.10 -15.45
N SER A 66 -21.90 2.48 -16.63
CA SER A 66 -20.86 2.51 -17.66
C SER A 66 -20.50 3.92 -18.17
N ASP A 67 -21.45 4.83 -18.18
CA ASP A 67 -21.27 6.25 -18.57
C ASP A 67 -20.45 7.07 -17.53
N ALA A 68 -20.49 6.67 -16.28
CA ALA A 68 -19.73 7.32 -15.20
C ALA A 68 -18.31 6.78 -15.04
N LEU A 69 -18.02 5.57 -15.55
CA LEU A 69 -16.71 4.91 -15.38
C LEU A 69 -15.54 5.76 -15.90
N GLY A 70 -15.68 6.39 -17.06
CA GLY A 70 -14.60 7.21 -17.64
C GLY A 70 -14.21 8.39 -16.75
N ARG A 71 -15.19 9.07 -16.17
CA ARG A 71 -14.93 10.19 -15.24
C ARG A 71 -14.35 9.69 -13.91
N ALA A 72 -14.90 8.61 -13.38
CA ALA A 72 -14.43 8.02 -12.12
C ALA A 72 -12.97 7.55 -12.22
N THR A 73 -12.59 6.88 -13.32
CA THR A 73 -11.21 6.42 -13.55
C THR A 73 -10.25 7.60 -13.67
N SER A 74 -10.63 8.68 -14.35
CA SER A 74 -9.80 9.87 -14.48
C SER A 74 -9.55 10.54 -13.12
N VAL A 75 -10.60 10.71 -12.31
CA VAL A 75 -10.48 11.27 -10.96
C VAL A 75 -9.62 10.36 -10.07
N ALA A 76 -9.86 9.06 -10.08
CA ALA A 76 -9.07 8.10 -9.31
C ALA A 76 -7.59 8.14 -9.71
N ALA A 77 -7.27 8.24 -11.00
CA ALA A 77 -5.90 8.34 -11.48
C ALA A 77 -5.20 9.62 -11.01
N VAL A 78 -5.91 10.75 -11.00
CA VAL A 78 -5.36 12.03 -10.49
C VAL A 78 -5.09 11.92 -8.99
N VAL A 79 -6.06 11.45 -8.20
CA VAL A 79 -5.90 11.27 -6.75
C VAL A 79 -4.73 10.32 -6.46
N GLN A 80 -4.61 9.22 -7.18
CA GLN A 80 -3.52 8.26 -7.02
C GLN A 80 -2.15 8.91 -7.30
N ARG A 81 -2.03 9.68 -8.37
CA ARG A 81 -0.77 10.39 -8.71
C ARG A 81 -0.40 11.44 -7.68
N LEU A 82 -1.38 12.21 -7.19
CA LEU A 82 -1.16 13.19 -6.12
C LEU A 82 -0.72 12.51 -4.82
N SER A 83 -1.35 11.38 -4.47
CA SER A 83 -0.96 10.60 -3.28
C SER A 83 0.46 10.05 -3.40
N MET A 84 0.85 9.57 -4.58
CA MET A 84 2.24 9.12 -4.83
C MET A 84 3.24 10.28 -4.70
N ALA A 85 2.95 11.43 -5.31
CA ALA A 85 3.81 12.62 -5.21
C ALA A 85 3.95 13.09 -3.76
N PHE A 86 2.85 13.11 -3.01
CA PHE A 86 2.86 13.43 -1.59
C PHE A 86 3.71 12.44 -0.77
N GLY A 87 3.56 11.13 -1.02
CA GLY A 87 4.33 10.08 -0.35
C GLY A 87 5.83 10.20 -0.60
N ILE A 88 6.24 10.48 -1.85
CA ILE A 88 7.64 10.70 -2.21
C ILE A 88 8.18 11.96 -1.51
N SER A 89 7.43 13.06 -1.54
CA SER A 89 7.83 14.32 -0.92
C SER A 89 7.97 14.19 0.60
N LEU A 90 7.01 13.51 1.24
CA LEU A 90 7.06 13.24 2.68
C LEU A 90 8.29 12.40 3.04
N THR A 91 8.55 11.34 2.28
CA THR A 91 9.72 10.48 2.50
C THR A 91 11.02 11.27 2.33
N ALA A 92 11.13 12.12 1.31
CA ALA A 92 12.30 12.97 1.09
C ALA A 92 12.53 13.97 2.23
N ILE A 93 11.47 14.61 2.73
CA ILE A 93 11.54 15.53 3.86
C ILE A 93 12.00 14.80 5.14
N LEU A 94 11.39 13.64 5.43
CA LEU A 94 11.74 12.84 6.61
C LEU A 94 13.19 12.35 6.53
N LEU A 95 13.64 11.92 5.35
CA LEU A 95 15.01 11.50 5.13
C LEU A 95 15.99 12.68 5.28
N GLY A 96 15.67 13.83 4.72
CA GLY A 96 16.46 15.05 4.87
C GLY A 96 16.57 15.49 6.32
N TYR A 97 15.50 15.39 7.11
CA TYR A 97 15.50 15.69 8.53
C TYR A 97 16.34 14.70 9.33
N SER A 98 16.25 13.41 9.02
CA SER A 98 16.99 12.34 9.72
C SER A 98 18.47 12.31 9.38
N SER A 99 18.90 12.86 8.23
CA SER A 99 20.30 12.88 7.79
C SER A 99 21.10 14.12 8.28
N HIS A 100 20.52 14.95 9.16
CA HIS A 100 21.27 16.05 9.77
C HIS A 100 22.27 15.52 10.81
N GLY A 101 23.52 15.40 10.37
CA GLY A 101 24.65 14.85 11.13
C GLY A 101 25.28 13.67 10.39
N ALA A 102 26.49 13.28 10.76
CA ALA A 102 27.20 12.12 10.20
C ALA A 102 26.59 10.79 10.71
N GLN A 103 25.28 10.65 10.56
CA GLN A 103 24.55 9.44 10.93
C GLN A 103 24.80 8.34 9.88
N PRO A 104 24.94 7.06 10.29
CA PRO A 104 24.94 5.95 9.35
C PRO A 104 23.70 5.97 8.45
N VAL A 105 23.85 5.65 7.18
CA VAL A 105 22.76 5.66 6.19
C VAL A 105 21.53 4.90 6.71
N ARG A 106 21.75 3.77 7.37
CA ARG A 106 20.68 2.94 7.93
C ARG A 106 19.82 3.69 8.95
N GLU A 107 20.43 4.45 9.86
CA GLU A 107 19.69 5.20 10.90
C GLU A 107 18.80 6.27 10.28
N SER A 108 19.24 6.89 9.20
CA SER A 108 18.46 7.88 8.45
C SER A 108 17.18 7.30 7.84
N PHE A 109 17.12 6.01 7.54
CA PHE A 109 15.94 5.34 7.00
C PHE A 109 14.94 4.86 8.05
N ILE A 110 15.31 4.79 9.33
CA ILE A 110 14.40 4.32 10.39
C ILE A 110 13.18 5.23 10.50
N THR A 111 13.37 6.53 10.63
CA THR A 111 12.29 7.51 10.79
C THR A 111 11.28 7.48 9.64
N PRO A 112 11.69 7.61 8.35
CA PRO A 112 10.76 7.52 7.24
C PRO A 112 9.99 6.18 7.22
N THR A 113 10.67 5.07 7.47
CA THR A 113 10.05 3.73 7.42
C THR A 113 9.02 3.57 8.53
N VAL A 114 9.31 4.00 9.77
CA VAL A 114 8.37 3.95 10.89
C VAL A 114 7.14 4.84 10.63
N VAL A 115 7.34 6.05 10.11
CA VAL A 115 6.23 6.96 9.77
C VAL A 115 5.35 6.34 8.68
N LEU A 116 5.93 5.77 7.63
CA LEU A 116 5.17 5.10 6.57
C LEU A 116 4.42 3.87 7.11
N ALA A 117 5.04 3.07 7.98
CA ALA A 117 4.37 1.95 8.62
C ALA A 117 3.20 2.41 9.51
N ALA A 118 3.32 3.53 10.22
CA ALA A 118 2.24 4.13 10.99
C ALA A 118 1.09 4.60 10.10
N ILE A 119 1.38 5.23 8.95
CA ILE A 119 0.35 5.61 7.95
C ILE A 119 -0.37 4.36 7.43
N MET A 120 0.35 3.27 7.18
CA MET A 120 -0.24 1.98 6.78
C MET A 120 -1.17 1.43 7.87
N ALA A 121 -0.79 1.53 9.14
CA ALA A 121 -1.64 1.12 10.26
C ALA A 121 -2.95 1.93 10.33
N ILE A 122 -2.89 3.24 10.08
CA ILE A 122 -4.08 4.10 9.97
C ILE A 122 -4.98 3.65 8.81
N SER A 123 -4.40 3.25 7.68
CA SER A 123 -5.15 2.71 6.54
C SER A 123 -5.92 1.44 6.91
N ILE A 124 -5.36 0.57 7.75
CA ILE A 124 -6.07 -0.62 8.26
C ILE A 124 -7.32 -0.23 9.04
N VAL A 125 -7.23 0.79 9.91
CA VAL A 125 -8.39 1.32 10.66
C VAL A 125 -9.47 1.82 9.69
N SER A 126 -9.08 2.51 8.63
CA SER A 126 -10.01 2.96 7.58
C SER A 126 -10.72 1.80 6.89
N PHE A 127 -10.02 0.70 6.61
CA PHE A 127 -10.63 -0.51 6.03
C PHE A 127 -11.52 -1.26 7.02
N LEU A 128 -11.24 -1.20 8.32
CA LEU A 128 -12.14 -1.74 9.35
C LEU A 128 -13.50 -1.02 9.38
N ALA A 129 -13.53 0.26 9.03
CA ALA A 129 -14.75 1.06 8.95
C ALA A 129 -15.63 0.71 7.71
N LEU A 130 -15.12 0.00 6.69
CA LEU A 130 -15.94 -0.50 5.59
C LEU A 130 -17.03 -1.44 6.11
N ARG A 131 -18.27 -1.30 5.57
CA ARG A 131 -19.37 -2.20 5.90
C ARG A 131 -19.09 -3.61 5.34
N GLN A 132 -19.52 -4.63 6.10
CA GLN A 132 -19.54 -6.00 5.57
C GLN A 132 -20.56 -6.03 4.42
N GLY A 133 -20.11 -6.42 3.22
CA GLY A 133 -20.92 -6.44 2.01
C GLY A 133 -20.54 -5.39 0.96
N ASP A 134 -19.75 -4.39 1.31
CA ASP A 134 -19.21 -3.45 0.32
C ASP A 134 -18.28 -4.22 -0.64
N GLY A 135 -18.67 -4.25 -1.92
CA GLY A 135 -17.96 -4.98 -2.98
C GLY A 135 -18.43 -6.43 -3.22
N ASP A 136 -19.43 -6.93 -2.49
CA ASP A 136 -20.00 -8.28 -2.75
C ASP A 136 -20.64 -8.38 -4.14
N ASP A 137 -21.07 -7.26 -4.71
CA ASP A 137 -21.58 -7.18 -6.07
C ASP A 137 -20.53 -7.56 -7.14
N LEU A 138 -19.24 -7.38 -6.83
CA LEU A 138 -18.14 -7.86 -7.68
C LEU A 138 -18.05 -9.38 -7.72
N LEU A 139 -18.51 -10.04 -6.68
CA LEU A 139 -18.46 -11.50 -6.55
C LEU A 139 -19.71 -12.19 -7.13
N LYS A 140 -20.81 -11.43 -7.30
CA LYS A 140 -22.09 -11.95 -7.81
C LYS A 140 -22.25 -11.84 -9.32
N LYS A 141 -21.46 -10.99 -10.00
CA LYS A 141 -21.48 -10.84 -11.46
C LYS A 141 -20.70 -11.99 -12.12
N LYS A 142 -21.38 -13.13 -12.30
CA LYS A 142 -21.04 -14.17 -13.26
C LYS A 142 -22.32 -14.72 -13.87
#